data_68e0989f8b602959bcbba610678a14c8
#
_entry.id   68e0989f8b602959bcbba610678a14c8
#
_cell.length_a   1.000
_cell.length_b   1.000
_cell.length_c   1.000
_cell.angle_alpha   90.00
_cell.angle_beta   90.00
_cell.angle_gamma   90.00
#
_symmetry.space_group_name_H-M   'P 1'
#
loop_
_entity.id
_entity.type
_entity.pdbx_description
1 polymer ?
#
loop_
_entity_poly.entity_id
_entity_poly.type
_entity_poly.pdbx_seq_one_letter_code
_entity_poly.pdbx_strand_id
1 'polypeptide(L)'
;METNNGSAPGFVDEAYPQTEHRPWGFFTVLWEEYGLKTKRIGIAPGGSLSLQYHRYRSEVWTILSGEGRVQIGDSVFRACAGDRFEIDALVMHRASSDTGMTFFEVQRGEYLGEDDIVRIEDKYDRS
;
A
#
# COMPACT_ATOMS: atom_id res chain seq x y z
N MET A 1 -22.54 15.31 12.34
CA MET A 1 -22.74 15.05 11.82
C MET A 1 -22.93 14.53 11.44
N GLU A 2 -23.13 14.27 11.85
CA GLU A 2 -23.52 13.72 11.50
C GLU A 2 -23.40 13.02 11.39
N THR A 3 -23.66 12.65 11.98
CA THR A 3 -23.82 11.92 11.76
C THR A 3 -23.80 11.16 11.29
N ASN A 4 -24.08 10.91 11.77
CA ASN A 4 -24.21 10.23 11.23
C ASN A 4 -23.94 9.60 10.85
N ASN A 5 -24.04 9.45 11.28
CA ASN A 5 -23.86 9.03 10.73
C ASN A 5 -23.68 8.96 9.93
N GLY A 6 -23.71 8.89 9.82
CA GLY A 6 -23.60 9.00 9.06
C GLY A 6 -23.36 8.91 8.14
N SER A 7 -23.51 9.02 7.92
CA SER A 7 -23.29 9.00 7.00
C SER A 7 -23.47 9.43 6.03
N ALA A 8 -23.52 9.99 6.10
CA ALA A 8 -23.55 10.24 5.22
C ALA A 8 -23.70 10.00 4.49
N PRO A 9 -23.98 10.59 4.07
CA PRO A 9 -24.51 9.80 3.42
C PRO A 9 -23.87 8.87 3.05
N GLY A 10 -24.32 8.43 3.11
CA GLY A 10 -24.10 7.56 2.82
C GLY A 10 -23.04 6.87 2.60
N PHE A 11 -22.27 7.01 2.86
CA PHE A 11 -21.37 6.14 2.49
C PHE A 11 -20.60 5.73 3.56
N VAL A 12 -20.49 6.31 4.51
CA VAL A 12 -19.68 5.79 5.36
C VAL A 12 -20.17 4.77 5.98
N ASP A 13 -19.61 3.82 6.14
CA ASP A 13 -20.17 2.74 6.70
C ASP A 13 -19.17 2.02 7.48
N GLU A 14 -19.53 0.87 7.97
CA GLU A 14 -18.68 0.12 8.82
C GLU A 14 -17.61 -0.59 8.09
N ALA A 15 -17.58 -0.52 6.76
CA ALA A 15 -16.57 -1.21 6.01
C ALA A 15 -15.19 -0.62 6.18
N TYR A 16 -15.08 0.66 6.54
CA TYR A 16 -13.78 1.31 6.60
C TYR A 16 -13.63 2.10 7.90
N PRO A 17 -12.39 2.16 8.39
CA PRO A 17 -11.19 1.50 7.89
C PRO A 17 -11.13 0.02 8.23
N GLN A 18 -10.44 -0.75 7.43
CA GLN A 18 -10.23 -2.18 7.68
C GLN A 18 -8.75 -2.48 7.70
N THR A 19 -8.28 -3.17 8.73
CA THR A 19 -6.85 -3.50 8.87
C THR A 19 -6.65 -4.99 8.72
N GLU A 20 -5.62 -5.36 7.94
CA GLU A 20 -5.20 -6.74 7.77
C GLU A 20 -3.73 -6.86 8.09
N HIS A 21 -3.38 -7.93 8.81
CA HIS A 21 -2.00 -8.19 9.18
C HIS A 21 -1.36 -9.17 8.20
N ARG A 22 -0.07 -8.96 7.95
CA ARG A 22 0.72 -9.78 7.02
C ARG A 22 2.07 -10.05 7.67
N PRO A 23 2.84 -11.04 7.16
CA PRO A 23 4.15 -11.33 7.75
C PRO A 23 5.08 -10.12 7.82
N TRP A 24 4.94 -9.17 6.91
CA TRP A 24 5.81 -8.00 6.83
C TRP A 24 5.30 -6.79 7.61
N GLY A 25 4.09 -6.86 8.16
CA GLY A 25 3.50 -5.72 8.86
C GLY A 25 1.99 -5.71 8.74
N PHE A 26 1.42 -4.61 8.27
CA PHE A 26 -0.02 -4.52 8.12
C PHE A 26 -0.40 -3.51 7.05
N PHE A 27 -1.64 -3.59 6.57
CA PHE A 27 -2.21 -2.48 5.83
C PHE A 27 -3.62 -2.19 6.33
N THR A 28 -4.02 -0.95 6.23
CA THR A 28 -5.36 -0.50 6.58
C THR A 28 -5.98 0.14 5.36
N VAL A 29 -7.09 -0.40 4.89
CA VAL A 29 -7.85 0.23 3.81
C VAL A 29 -8.61 1.38 4.42
N LEU A 30 -8.34 2.60 3.95
CA LEU A 30 -8.93 3.80 4.51
C LEU A 30 -10.19 4.19 3.76
N TRP A 31 -10.21 3.97 2.45
CA TRP A 31 -11.35 4.33 1.62
C TRP A 31 -11.26 3.61 0.29
N GLU A 32 -12.40 3.27 -0.28
CA GLU A 32 -12.44 2.69 -1.61
C GLU A 32 -13.68 3.18 -2.34
N GLU A 33 -13.48 3.58 -3.59
CA GLU A 33 -14.56 3.90 -4.50
C GLU A 33 -14.14 3.46 -5.89
N TYR A 34 -15.00 3.58 -6.88
CA TYR A 34 -14.67 3.11 -8.21
C TYR A 34 -13.41 3.83 -8.71
N GLY A 35 -12.41 3.04 -9.08
CA GLY A 35 -11.17 3.58 -9.64
C GLY A 35 -10.18 4.13 -8.63
N LEU A 36 -10.49 4.09 -7.32
CA LEU A 36 -9.63 4.67 -6.30
C LEU A 36 -9.69 3.87 -5.01
N LYS A 37 -8.52 3.52 -4.47
CA LYS A 37 -8.42 2.90 -3.15
C LYS A 37 -7.24 3.53 -2.42
N THR A 38 -7.42 3.85 -1.15
CA THR A 38 -6.34 4.39 -0.33
C THR A 38 -6.07 3.48 0.83
N LYS A 39 -4.78 3.36 1.17
CA LYS A 39 -4.33 2.51 2.27
C LYS A 39 -3.25 3.21 3.07
N ARG A 40 -3.17 2.84 4.34
CA ARG A 40 -2.00 3.12 5.17
C ARG A 40 -1.28 1.79 5.35
N ILE A 41 0.00 1.76 5.07
CA ILE A 41 0.79 0.54 5.12
C ILE A 41 1.88 0.71 6.15
N GLY A 42 2.04 -0.29 7.02
CA GLY A 42 3.12 -0.31 8.00
C GLY A 42 4.04 -1.48 7.74
N ILE A 43 5.31 -1.19 7.53
CA ILE A 43 6.35 -2.21 7.41
C ILE A 43 6.96 -2.38 8.79
N ALA A 44 6.89 -3.58 9.34
CA ALA A 44 7.47 -3.87 10.65
C ALA A 44 8.98 -3.83 10.57
N PRO A 45 9.68 -3.59 11.69
CA PRO A 45 11.13 -3.65 11.68
C PRO A 45 11.62 -4.98 11.09
N GLY A 46 12.49 -4.89 10.10
CA GLY A 46 13.00 -6.07 9.38
C GLY A 46 12.06 -6.58 8.31
N GLY A 47 10.92 -5.94 8.11
CA GLY A 47 9.92 -6.40 7.14
C GLY A 47 10.25 -6.00 5.71
N SER A 48 9.68 -6.76 4.78
CA SER A 48 9.84 -6.50 3.35
C SER A 48 8.61 -6.99 2.61
N LEU A 49 8.04 -6.13 1.78
CA LEU A 49 7.03 -6.58 0.83
C LEU A 49 7.69 -7.51 -0.18
N SER A 50 6.89 -8.35 -0.84
CA SER A 50 7.41 -9.11 -1.96
C SER A 50 7.81 -8.15 -3.09
N LEU A 51 8.75 -8.57 -3.94
CA LEU A 51 8.98 -7.89 -5.19
C LEU A 51 7.84 -8.30 -6.11
N GLN A 52 7.05 -7.35 -6.56
CA GLN A 52 5.74 -7.63 -7.15
C GLN A 52 5.37 -6.59 -8.18
N TYR A 53 4.40 -6.92 -9.03
CA TYR A 53 3.78 -5.90 -9.87
C TYR A 53 2.27 -6.16 -9.95
N HIS A 54 1.53 -5.14 -10.42
CA HIS A 54 0.09 -5.20 -10.59
C HIS A 54 -0.24 -4.91 -12.04
N ARG A 55 -1.27 -5.55 -12.57
CA ARG A 55 -1.59 -5.43 -13.99
C ARG A 55 -2.55 -4.28 -14.27
N TYR A 56 -3.42 -3.98 -13.33
CA TYR A 56 -4.57 -3.11 -13.62
C TYR A 56 -4.57 -1.83 -12.82
N ARG A 57 -3.53 -1.55 -12.05
CA ARG A 57 -3.48 -0.34 -11.24
C ARG A 57 -2.10 0.27 -11.17
N SER A 58 -2.08 1.58 -10.97
CA SER A 58 -0.88 2.32 -10.60
C SER A 58 -0.99 2.71 -9.13
N GLU A 59 0.12 3.10 -8.52
CA GLU A 59 0.17 3.46 -7.11
C GLU A 59 1.03 4.70 -6.91
N VAL A 60 0.66 5.49 -5.89
CA VAL A 60 1.49 6.58 -5.41
C VAL A 60 1.70 6.33 -3.94
N TRP A 61 2.94 6.33 -3.49
CA TRP A 61 3.32 6.13 -2.09
C TRP A 61 3.90 7.42 -1.54
N THR A 62 3.40 7.84 -0.38
CA THR A 62 3.96 8.98 0.37
C THR A 62 4.41 8.44 1.72
N ILE A 63 5.70 8.58 2.02
CA ILE A 63 6.26 8.07 3.27
C ILE A 63 5.81 8.97 4.41
N LEU A 64 5.20 8.37 5.43
CA LEU A 64 4.65 9.10 6.56
C LEU A 64 5.61 9.16 7.73
N SER A 65 6.27 8.05 8.04
CA SER A 65 7.17 8.00 9.18
C SER A 65 8.18 6.87 9.00
N GLY A 66 9.27 6.95 9.72
CA GLY A 66 10.31 5.94 9.66
C GLY A 66 11.19 6.10 8.44
N GLU A 67 11.94 5.07 8.12
CA GLU A 67 12.81 5.07 6.96
C GLU A 67 12.98 3.66 6.44
N GLY A 68 13.34 3.55 5.17
CA GLY A 68 13.52 2.27 4.54
C GLY A 68 14.04 2.41 3.13
N ARG A 69 13.70 1.43 2.30
CA ARG A 69 14.10 1.40 0.90
C ARG A 69 12.88 1.10 0.05
N VAL A 70 12.81 1.76 -1.10
CA VAL A 70 11.78 1.51 -2.10
C VAL A 70 12.48 1.13 -3.39
N GLN A 71 12.12 -0.02 -3.94
CA GLN A 71 12.62 -0.48 -5.23
C GLN A 71 11.54 -0.27 -6.27
N ILE A 72 11.90 0.36 -7.39
CA ILE A 72 11.00 0.55 -8.53
C ILE A 72 11.80 0.14 -9.76
N GLY A 73 11.37 -0.92 -10.43
CA GLY A 73 12.16 -1.53 -11.49
C GLY A 73 13.49 -1.99 -10.91
N ASP A 74 14.59 -1.58 -11.53
CA ASP A 74 15.92 -1.93 -11.06
C ASP A 74 16.52 -0.88 -10.12
N SER A 75 15.82 0.21 -9.86
CA SER A 75 16.35 1.30 -9.03
C SER A 75 15.92 1.12 -7.58
N VAL A 76 16.84 1.36 -6.66
CA VAL A 76 16.57 1.28 -5.23
C VAL A 76 16.82 2.65 -4.62
N PHE A 77 15.81 3.16 -3.91
CA PHE A 77 15.87 4.50 -3.32
C PHE A 77 15.81 4.38 -1.81
N ARG A 78 16.57 5.23 -1.13
CA ARG A 78 16.34 5.43 0.30
C ARG A 78 15.03 6.20 0.45
N ALA A 79 14.22 5.82 1.44
CA ALA A 79 12.91 6.41 1.65
C ALA A 79 12.82 6.97 3.08
N CYS A 80 12.40 8.21 3.20
CA CYS A 80 12.22 8.90 4.46
C CYS A 80 10.89 9.65 4.45
N ALA A 81 10.45 10.09 5.62
CA ALA A 81 9.18 10.83 5.76
C ALA A 81 9.14 12.00 4.79
N GLY A 82 8.03 12.12 4.07
CA GLY A 82 7.81 13.16 3.08
C GLY A 82 8.16 12.77 1.65
N ASP A 83 8.91 11.69 1.45
CA ASP A 83 9.25 11.24 0.11
C ASP A 83 8.02 10.65 -0.58
N ARG A 84 7.95 10.83 -1.90
CA ARG A 84 6.82 10.38 -2.71
C ARG A 84 7.35 9.59 -3.89
N PHE A 85 6.72 8.44 -4.14
CA PHE A 85 7.09 7.55 -5.24
C PHE A 85 5.88 7.24 -6.09
N GLU A 86 6.05 7.23 -7.41
CA GLU A 86 4.99 6.87 -8.34
C GLU A 86 5.37 5.55 -9.00
N ILE A 87 4.43 4.62 -9.04
CA ILE A 87 4.65 3.28 -9.57
C ILE A 87 3.56 2.99 -10.58
N ASP A 88 3.95 2.87 -11.85
CA ASP A 88 3.00 2.58 -12.91
C ASP A 88 2.61 1.12 -12.89
N ALA A 89 1.48 0.81 -13.50
CA ALA A 89 1.07 -0.59 -13.70
C ALA A 89 2.18 -1.35 -14.40
N LEU A 90 2.32 -2.63 -14.06
CA LEU A 90 3.28 -3.57 -14.63
C LEU A 90 4.74 -3.32 -14.22
N VAL A 91 5.02 -2.29 -13.44
CA VAL A 91 6.38 -2.03 -12.98
C VAL A 91 6.59 -2.74 -11.64
N MET A 92 7.62 -3.59 -11.57
CA MET A 92 7.90 -4.31 -10.34
C MET A 92 8.42 -3.36 -9.28
N HIS A 93 8.04 -3.64 -8.04
CA HIS A 93 8.37 -2.74 -6.92
C HIS A 93 8.27 -3.47 -5.60
N ARG A 94 8.93 -2.93 -4.58
CA ARG A 94 8.77 -3.36 -3.19
C ARG A 94 9.28 -2.28 -2.24
N ALA A 95 8.85 -2.38 -0.98
CA ALA A 95 9.37 -1.57 0.11
C ALA A 95 9.87 -2.49 1.20
N SER A 96 10.91 -2.05 1.90
CA SER A 96 11.46 -2.75 3.05
C SER A 96 11.98 -1.74 4.05
N SER A 97 12.12 -2.17 5.31
CA SER A 97 12.63 -1.29 6.36
C SER A 97 13.28 -2.13 7.44
N ASP A 98 14.43 -1.68 7.91
CA ASP A 98 15.11 -2.36 9.03
C ASP A 98 14.51 -1.95 10.37
N THR A 99 14.03 -0.72 10.49
CA THR A 99 13.58 -0.16 11.76
C THR A 99 12.09 0.12 11.83
N GLY A 100 11.38 -0.04 10.72
CA GLY A 100 9.94 0.22 10.63
C GLY A 100 9.67 1.47 9.81
N MET A 101 8.62 1.42 9.00
CA MET A 101 8.25 2.53 8.13
C MET A 101 6.76 2.47 7.85
N THR A 102 6.12 3.63 7.78
CA THR A 102 4.72 3.68 7.36
C THR A 102 4.59 4.59 6.15
N PHE A 103 3.65 4.26 5.28
CA PHE A 103 3.39 5.12 4.13
C PHE A 103 1.92 5.06 3.72
N PHE A 104 1.52 6.08 3.01
CA PHE A 104 0.16 6.24 2.50
C PHE A 104 0.20 5.85 1.02
N GLU A 105 -0.72 4.99 0.62
CA GLU A 105 -0.77 4.48 -0.74
C GLU A 105 -2.08 4.88 -1.38
N VAL A 106 -2.02 5.42 -2.60
CA VAL A 106 -3.19 5.70 -3.42
C VAL A 106 -3.11 4.79 -4.63
N GLN A 107 -4.11 3.94 -4.81
CA GLN A 107 -4.23 3.05 -5.96
C GLN A 107 -5.25 3.62 -6.93
N ARG A 108 -4.93 3.60 -8.22
CA ARG A 108 -5.85 4.02 -9.27
C ARG A 108 -5.88 2.98 -10.36
N GLY A 109 -7.09 2.62 -10.79
CA GLY A 109 -7.24 1.64 -11.86
C GLY A 109 -8.67 1.14 -11.96
N GLU A 110 -8.93 0.34 -12.99
CA GLU A 110 -10.26 -0.21 -13.19
C GLU A 110 -10.55 -1.37 -12.26
N TYR A 111 -9.54 -2.05 -11.80
CA TYR A 111 -9.68 -3.19 -10.90
C TYR A 111 -8.67 -3.05 -9.77
N LEU A 112 -9.17 -3.03 -8.52
CA LEU A 112 -8.35 -2.79 -7.36
C LEU A 112 -8.37 -3.97 -6.37
N GLY A 113 -8.71 -5.18 -6.85
CA GLY A 113 -8.74 -6.37 -6.00
C GLY A 113 -7.34 -6.76 -5.53
N GLU A 114 -7.27 -7.34 -4.33
CA GLU A 114 -5.99 -7.76 -3.75
C GLU A 114 -5.36 -8.93 -4.51
N ASP A 115 -6.12 -9.60 -5.36
CA ASP A 115 -5.57 -10.69 -6.16
C ASP A 115 -4.87 -10.21 -7.43
N ASP A 116 -4.87 -8.90 -7.71
CA ASP A 116 -4.09 -8.35 -8.81
C ASP A 116 -2.66 -8.16 -8.35
N ILE A 117 -1.92 -9.26 -8.22
CA ILE A 117 -0.55 -9.21 -7.78
C ILE A 117 0.21 -10.40 -8.39
N VAL A 118 1.39 -10.11 -8.92
CA VAL A 118 2.33 -11.14 -9.37
C VAL A 118 3.58 -10.98 -8.52
N ARG A 119 3.89 -11.98 -7.70
CA ARG A 119 5.05 -11.94 -6.83
C ARG A 119 6.24 -12.58 -7.54
N ILE A 120 7.34 -11.84 -7.61
CA ILE A 120 8.57 -12.31 -8.24
C ILE A 120 9.50 -12.89 -7.19
N GLU A 121 9.65 -12.19 -6.06
CA GLU A 121 10.44 -12.63 -4.92
C GLU A 121 9.69 -12.31 -3.66
N ASP A 122 9.65 -13.24 -2.71
CA ASP A 122 8.96 -13.01 -1.46
C ASP A 122 9.78 -13.62 -0.33
N LYS A 123 10.28 -12.77 0.57
CA LYS A 123 11.03 -13.18 1.75
C LYS A 123 10.29 -14.21 2.59
N TYR A 124 8.96 -14.19 2.56
CA TYR A 124 8.12 -15.05 3.38
C TYR A 124 7.57 -16.25 2.61
N ASP A 125 8.04 -16.42 1.37
CA ASP A 125 7.72 -17.61 0.57
C ASP A 125 6.22 -17.79 0.32
N ARG A 126 5.50 -16.71 0.09
CA ARG A 126 4.11 -16.76 -0.34
C ARG A 126 4.09 -16.71 -1.86
N SER A 127 3.43 -17.55 -2.52
CA SER A 127 3.41 -17.50 -3.98
C SER A 127 2.05 -17.20 -4.54
#